data_349a25dd1607fb7edfb6344c53bc942e
#
_entry.id   349a25dd1607fb7edfb6344c53bc942e
#
_cell.length_a   1.000
_cell.length_b   1.000
_cell.length_c   1.000
_cell.angle_alpha   90.00
_cell.angle_beta   90.00
_cell.angle_gamma   90.00
#
_symmetry.space_group_name_H-M   'P 1'
#
loop_
_entity.id
_entity.type
_entity.pdbx_description
1 polymer ?
#
loop_
_entity_poly.entity_id
_entity_poly.type
_entity_poly.pdbx_seq_one_letter_code
_entity_poly.pdbx_strand_id
1 'polypeptide(L)'
;CKKKYLNLQKKQLNSNLSKLAIMGKYNITGKKEKAATYRGLVSPKLMEELKDQILNIILFQQRYRDKNYSAKQLAEDLETNTRYISAVVNVKFNMNYTSFVNKFRIEEAMAILASKKYKDLNMEDISTMVGFANRQSFYASFYRINGMTPREYKLKALRPKNKEVVDVEMR
;
A
#
# COMPACT_ATOMS: atom_id res chain seq x y z
N CYS A 1 12.43 -14.79 23.98
CA CYS A 1 11.89 -13.53 23.40
C CYS A 1 12.34 -13.29 21.96
N LYS A 2 13.64 -13.39 21.59
CA LYS A 2 14.13 -13.14 20.20
C LYS A 2 13.49 -14.03 19.13
N LYS A 3 13.31 -15.34 19.39
CA LYS A 3 12.67 -16.29 18.45
C LYS A 3 11.18 -15.95 18.17
N LYS A 4 10.44 -15.51 19.19
CA LYS A 4 9.03 -15.13 19.07
C LYS A 4 8.86 -13.83 18.28
N TYR A 5 9.76 -12.87 18.48
CA TYR A 5 9.82 -11.62 17.74
C TYR A 5 10.17 -11.84 16.27
N LEU A 6 11.15 -12.71 15.98
CA LEU A 6 11.56 -13.05 14.60
C LEU A 6 10.45 -13.79 13.84
N ASN A 7 9.67 -14.65 14.52
CA ASN A 7 8.54 -15.35 13.93
C ASN A 7 7.35 -14.40 13.67
N LEU A 8 7.13 -13.41 14.54
CA LEU A 8 6.12 -12.37 14.30
C LEU A 8 6.49 -11.52 13.08
N GLN A 9 7.77 -11.13 12.98
CA GLN A 9 8.27 -10.39 11.82
C GLN A 9 8.15 -11.20 10.52
N LYS A 10 8.49 -12.49 10.53
CA LYS A 10 8.31 -13.38 9.36
C LYS A 10 6.85 -13.56 8.98
N LYS A 11 5.95 -13.67 9.96
CA LYS A 11 4.50 -13.77 9.71
C LYS A 11 3.93 -12.48 9.12
N GLN A 12 4.42 -11.33 9.59
CA GLN A 12 4.08 -10.00 9.07
C GLN A 12 4.67 -9.78 7.68
N LEU A 13 5.91 -10.25 7.46
CA LEU A 13 6.56 -10.23 6.15
C LEU A 13 5.77 -11.06 5.12
N ASN A 14 5.38 -12.29 5.46
CA ASN A 14 4.59 -13.13 4.56
C ASN A 14 3.19 -12.57 4.29
N SER A 15 2.54 -11.95 5.28
CA SER A 15 1.27 -11.23 5.09
C SER A 15 1.45 -10.01 4.17
N ASN A 16 2.56 -9.30 4.29
CA ASN A 16 2.86 -8.15 3.45
C ASN A 16 3.34 -8.58 2.04
N LEU A 17 4.05 -9.70 1.91
CA LEU A 17 4.44 -10.30 0.63
C LEU A 17 3.22 -10.85 -0.13
N SER A 18 2.24 -11.41 0.55
CA SER A 18 0.97 -11.82 -0.08
C SER A 18 0.17 -10.59 -0.56
N LYS A 19 0.22 -9.48 0.18
CA LYS A 19 -0.31 -8.18 -0.27
C LYS A 19 0.44 -7.64 -1.49
N LEU A 20 1.78 -7.80 -1.52
CA LEU A 20 2.61 -7.45 -2.67
C LEU A 20 2.30 -8.33 -3.91
N ALA A 21 2.01 -9.61 -3.74
CA ALA A 21 1.60 -10.51 -4.83
C ALA A 21 0.25 -10.10 -5.46
N ILE A 22 -0.66 -9.53 -4.67
CA ILE A 22 -1.90 -8.91 -5.15
C ILE A 22 -1.60 -7.64 -5.98
N MET A 23 -0.45 -7.01 -5.76
CA MET A 23 0.00 -5.81 -6.50
C MET A 23 0.16 -6.05 -8.01
N GLY A 24 0.49 -7.25 -8.45
CA GLY A 24 0.59 -7.59 -9.88
C GLY A 24 -0.72 -7.52 -10.66
N LYS A 25 -1.87 -7.45 -9.99
CA LYS A 25 -3.19 -7.41 -10.62
C LYS A 25 -3.70 -6.01 -10.96
N TYR A 26 -3.07 -4.96 -10.43
CA TYR A 26 -3.46 -3.59 -10.72
C TYR A 26 -2.52 -3.00 -11.78
N ASN A 27 -2.89 -3.21 -13.03
CA ASN A 27 -2.26 -2.61 -14.21
C ASN A 27 -2.52 -1.09 -14.19
N ILE A 28 -1.70 -0.35 -13.45
CA ILE A 28 -1.57 1.07 -13.68
C ILE A 28 -0.65 1.17 -14.89
N THR A 29 -1.23 1.47 -16.05
CA THR A 29 -0.56 1.69 -17.32
C THR A 29 0.49 2.81 -17.21
N GLY A 30 1.61 2.50 -16.60
CA GLY A 30 2.81 3.35 -16.51
C GLY A 30 3.85 2.82 -17.48
N LYS A 31 3.92 3.43 -18.62
CA LYS A 31 4.92 3.42 -19.69
C LYS A 31 6.05 2.39 -19.51
N LYS A 32 5.95 1.28 -20.24
CA LYS A 32 7.01 0.25 -20.40
C LYS A 32 8.37 0.84 -20.79
N GLU A 33 8.40 1.99 -21.47
CA GLU A 33 9.61 2.70 -21.89
C GLU A 33 10.50 3.19 -20.75
N LYS A 34 9.91 3.69 -19.65
CA LYS A 34 10.68 4.14 -18.47
C LYS A 34 11.38 3.00 -17.74
N ALA A 35 10.74 1.83 -17.68
CA ALA A 35 11.34 0.66 -17.04
C ALA A 35 12.60 0.16 -17.76
N ALA A 36 12.64 0.26 -19.09
CA ALA A 36 13.83 -0.09 -19.87
C ALA A 36 15.01 0.85 -19.55
N THR A 37 14.75 2.17 -19.48
CA THR A 37 15.76 3.18 -19.12
C THR A 37 16.32 2.97 -17.71
N TYR A 38 15.50 2.52 -16.77
CA TYR A 38 15.92 2.30 -15.39
C TYR A 38 16.67 0.99 -15.15
N ARG A 39 16.48 -0.05 -15.99
CA ARG A 39 17.14 -1.36 -15.81
C ARG A 39 18.68 -1.29 -15.89
N GLY A 40 19.20 -0.40 -16.70
CA GLY A 40 20.65 -0.21 -16.82
C GLY A 40 21.27 0.72 -15.77
N LEU A 41 20.45 1.38 -14.95
CA LEU A 41 20.91 2.42 -14.04
C LEU A 41 21.49 1.88 -12.73
N VAL A 42 20.97 0.75 -12.26
CA VAL A 42 21.29 0.13 -10.97
C VAL A 42 21.67 -1.32 -11.22
N SER A 43 22.78 -1.79 -10.63
CA SER A 43 23.15 -3.20 -10.75
C SER A 43 22.08 -4.10 -10.17
N PRO A 44 21.90 -5.34 -10.68
CA PRO A 44 20.87 -6.26 -10.18
C PRO A 44 20.98 -6.51 -8.67
N LYS A 45 22.20 -6.64 -8.15
CA LYS A 45 22.44 -6.86 -6.71
C LYS A 45 21.98 -5.67 -5.88
N LEU A 46 22.42 -4.46 -6.23
CA LEU A 46 22.03 -3.23 -5.52
C LEU A 46 20.52 -2.98 -5.63
N MET A 47 19.88 -3.36 -6.75
CA MET A 47 18.44 -3.22 -6.94
C MET A 47 17.64 -4.11 -5.96
N GLU A 48 18.10 -5.33 -5.68
CA GLU A 48 17.45 -6.18 -4.66
C GLU A 48 17.70 -5.64 -3.25
N GLU A 49 18.91 -5.23 -2.93
CA GLU A 49 19.25 -4.63 -1.64
C GLU A 49 18.40 -3.38 -1.35
N LEU A 50 18.34 -2.45 -2.28
CA LEU A 50 17.52 -1.24 -2.14
C LEU A 50 16.03 -1.56 -2.06
N LYS A 51 15.54 -2.54 -2.83
CA LYS A 51 14.13 -3.00 -2.74
C LYS A 51 13.80 -3.44 -1.31
N ASP A 52 14.63 -4.27 -0.71
CA ASP A 52 14.39 -4.80 0.63
C ASP A 52 14.48 -3.70 1.70
N GLN A 53 15.42 -2.77 1.55
CA GLN A 53 15.55 -1.60 2.43
C GLN A 53 14.35 -0.64 2.29
N ILE A 54 13.89 -0.35 1.08
CA ILE A 54 12.70 0.46 0.83
C ILE A 54 11.46 -0.18 1.48
N LEU A 55 11.28 -1.49 1.31
CA LEU A 55 10.17 -2.20 1.94
C LEU A 55 10.27 -2.17 3.46
N ASN A 56 11.46 -2.31 4.02
CA ASN A 56 11.67 -2.21 5.46
C ASN A 56 11.23 -0.84 6.00
N ILE A 57 11.69 0.25 5.40
CA ILE A 57 11.34 1.60 5.83
C ILE A 57 9.85 1.89 5.64
N ILE A 58 9.35 1.62 4.44
CA ILE A 58 7.95 1.96 4.11
C ILE A 58 6.98 1.09 4.89
N LEU A 59 7.15 -0.25 4.93
CA LEU A 59 6.19 -1.17 5.54
C LEU A 59 6.41 -1.41 7.03
N PHE A 60 7.65 -1.73 7.46
CA PHE A 60 7.89 -2.11 8.85
C PHE A 60 7.98 -0.90 9.76
N GLN A 61 8.64 0.18 9.31
CA GLN A 61 8.67 1.44 10.06
C GLN A 61 7.43 2.29 9.80
N GLN A 62 6.53 1.87 8.91
CA GLN A 62 5.26 2.54 8.56
C GLN A 62 5.44 4.01 8.12
N ARG A 63 6.58 4.33 7.51
CA ARG A 63 6.87 5.70 7.06
C ARG A 63 5.88 6.20 6.02
N TYR A 64 5.10 5.32 5.39
CA TYR A 64 4.00 5.74 4.52
C TYR A 64 2.93 6.59 5.23
N ARG A 65 2.80 6.51 6.57
CA ARG A 65 1.87 7.33 7.36
C ARG A 65 2.32 8.79 7.50
N ASP A 66 3.59 9.05 7.33
CA ASP A 66 4.09 10.42 7.33
C ASP A 66 3.77 11.08 5.99
N LYS A 67 2.90 12.10 6.02
CA LYS A 67 2.50 12.85 4.83
C LYS A 67 3.66 13.58 4.14
N ASN A 68 4.71 13.89 4.89
CA ASN A 68 5.87 14.61 4.40
C ASN A 68 7.01 13.70 3.94
N TYR A 69 6.92 12.39 4.20
CA TYR A 69 7.98 11.44 3.85
C TYR A 69 8.06 11.24 2.33
N SER A 70 9.03 11.90 1.73
CA SER A 70 9.24 11.97 0.29
C SER A 70 10.28 10.95 -0.22
N ALA A 71 10.34 10.77 -1.55
CA ALA A 71 11.41 9.98 -2.16
C ALA A 71 12.81 10.57 -1.89
N LYS A 72 12.91 11.88 -1.65
CA LYS A 72 14.16 12.55 -1.28
C LYS A 72 14.62 12.10 0.11
N GLN A 73 13.72 12.15 1.11
CA GLN A 73 14.03 11.69 2.46
C GLN A 73 14.37 10.20 2.50
N LEU A 74 13.61 9.37 1.75
CA LEU A 74 13.95 7.94 1.63
C LEU A 74 15.33 7.73 1.01
N ALA A 75 15.72 8.54 0.02
CA ALA A 75 17.04 8.47 -0.57
C ALA A 75 18.14 8.90 0.41
N GLU A 76 17.89 9.93 1.21
CA GLU A 76 18.79 10.37 2.30
C GLU A 76 18.95 9.29 3.37
N ASP A 77 17.85 8.69 3.85
CA ASP A 77 17.86 7.61 4.84
C ASP A 77 18.60 6.35 4.36
N LEU A 78 18.62 6.10 3.05
CA LEU A 78 19.30 4.96 2.42
C LEU A 78 20.68 5.32 1.84
N GLU A 79 21.20 6.51 2.13
CA GLU A 79 22.49 7.00 1.62
C GLU A 79 22.64 6.85 0.09
N THR A 80 21.55 7.12 -0.65
CA THR A 80 21.46 6.96 -2.10
C THR A 80 20.83 8.22 -2.75
N ASN A 81 20.37 8.10 -3.97
CA ASN A 81 19.73 9.20 -4.68
C ASN A 81 18.30 8.87 -5.13
N THR A 82 17.50 9.90 -5.35
CA THR A 82 16.09 9.76 -5.77
C THR A 82 15.91 9.03 -7.10
N ARG A 83 16.93 9.07 -7.98
CA ARG A 83 16.91 8.40 -9.26
C ARG A 83 16.97 6.88 -9.08
N TYR A 84 17.79 6.40 -8.13
CA TYR A 84 17.87 4.98 -7.77
C TYR A 84 16.58 4.51 -7.10
N ILE A 85 16.01 5.29 -6.16
CA ILE A 85 14.69 4.98 -5.56
C ILE A 85 13.63 4.86 -6.65
N SER A 86 13.58 5.82 -7.58
CA SER A 86 12.63 5.79 -8.70
C SER A 86 12.83 4.58 -9.61
N ALA A 87 14.10 4.22 -9.89
CA ALA A 87 14.43 3.05 -10.69
C ALA A 87 13.95 1.75 -10.04
N VAL A 88 14.25 1.56 -8.75
CA VAL A 88 13.84 0.36 -8.00
C VAL A 88 12.33 0.26 -7.94
N VAL A 89 11.63 1.33 -7.55
CA VAL A 89 10.17 1.33 -7.45
C VAL A 89 9.51 1.07 -8.81
N ASN A 90 10.05 1.64 -9.88
CA ASN A 90 9.51 1.44 -11.21
C ASN A 90 9.74 0.02 -11.73
N VAL A 91 10.97 -0.51 -11.60
CA VAL A 91 11.34 -1.84 -12.11
C VAL A 91 10.71 -2.96 -11.29
N LYS A 92 10.69 -2.84 -9.95
CA LYS A 92 10.22 -3.91 -9.07
C LYS A 92 8.71 -3.89 -8.82
N PHE A 93 8.08 -2.72 -8.81
CA PHE A 93 6.67 -2.58 -8.48
C PHE A 93 5.82 -1.99 -9.62
N ASN A 94 6.43 -1.64 -10.76
CA ASN A 94 5.77 -1.08 -11.94
C ASN A 94 4.94 0.19 -11.64
N MET A 95 5.43 1.03 -10.76
CA MET A 95 4.76 2.27 -10.37
C MET A 95 5.76 3.36 -9.97
N ASN A 96 5.32 4.61 -9.91
CA ASN A 96 6.13 5.69 -9.33
C ASN A 96 6.03 5.65 -7.80
N TYR A 97 6.96 6.37 -7.12
CA TYR A 97 7.04 6.41 -5.66
C TYR A 97 5.72 6.83 -4.98
N THR A 98 5.06 7.87 -5.47
CA THR A 98 3.80 8.36 -4.90
C THR A 98 2.70 7.29 -4.99
N SER A 99 2.57 6.62 -6.12
CA SER A 99 1.60 5.53 -6.29
C SER A 99 1.93 4.34 -5.39
N PHE A 100 3.22 4.03 -5.22
CA PHE A 100 3.71 2.99 -4.35
C PHE A 100 3.34 3.26 -2.88
N VAL A 101 3.64 4.44 -2.36
CA VAL A 101 3.29 4.83 -0.99
C VAL A 101 1.78 4.91 -0.78
N ASN A 102 1.05 5.55 -1.71
CA ASN A 102 -0.39 5.70 -1.59
C ASN A 102 -1.13 4.36 -1.59
N LYS A 103 -0.58 3.32 -2.21
CA LYS A 103 -1.17 1.99 -2.14
C LYS A 103 -1.24 1.48 -0.71
N PHE A 104 -0.16 1.57 0.06
CA PHE A 104 -0.14 1.13 1.47
C PHE A 104 -1.07 1.97 2.34
N ARG A 105 -1.14 3.28 2.09
CA ARG A 105 -2.09 4.18 2.74
C ARG A 105 -3.54 3.75 2.50
N ILE A 106 -3.88 3.39 1.27
CA ILE A 106 -5.23 2.95 0.91
C ILE A 106 -5.55 1.56 1.47
N GLU A 107 -4.61 0.63 1.47
CA GLU A 107 -4.79 -0.69 2.08
C GLU A 107 -5.09 -0.58 3.58
N GLU A 108 -4.37 0.29 4.29
CA GLU A 108 -4.65 0.57 5.70
C GLU A 108 -6.02 1.24 5.88
N ALA A 109 -6.34 2.23 5.05
CA ALA A 109 -7.65 2.88 5.08
C ALA A 109 -8.80 1.88 4.87
N MET A 110 -8.65 0.92 3.96
CA MET A 110 -9.64 -0.14 3.74
C MET A 110 -9.83 -1.00 5.00
N ALA A 111 -8.75 -1.34 5.69
CA ALA A 111 -8.83 -2.11 6.94
C ALA A 111 -9.55 -1.32 8.05
N ILE A 112 -9.27 -0.01 8.17
CA ILE A 112 -9.94 0.89 9.12
C ILE A 112 -11.43 1.00 8.77
N LEU A 113 -11.77 1.26 7.50
CA LEU A 113 -13.15 1.42 7.03
C LEU A 113 -14.00 0.17 7.20
N ALA A 114 -13.41 -1.02 7.10
CA ALA A 114 -14.10 -2.30 7.29
C ALA A 114 -14.24 -2.70 8.76
N SER A 115 -13.56 -2.01 9.67
CA SER A 115 -13.55 -2.36 11.09
C SER A 115 -14.66 -1.64 11.86
N LYS A 116 -15.50 -2.41 12.58
CA LYS A 116 -16.51 -1.87 13.48
C LYS A 116 -15.94 -1.01 14.60
N LYS A 117 -14.68 -1.24 14.99
CA LYS A 117 -13.97 -0.45 16.00
C LYS A 117 -13.85 1.03 15.61
N TYR A 118 -13.75 1.30 14.33
CA TYR A 118 -13.53 2.65 13.77
C TYR A 118 -14.77 3.21 13.05
N LYS A 119 -15.95 2.66 13.35
CA LYS A 119 -17.21 3.05 12.67
C LYS A 119 -17.52 4.54 12.78
N ASP A 120 -17.14 5.18 13.90
CA ASP A 120 -17.47 6.56 14.23
C ASP A 120 -16.43 7.57 13.68
N LEU A 121 -15.28 7.08 13.15
CA LEU A 121 -14.31 7.96 12.53
C LEU A 121 -14.87 8.57 11.23
N ASN A 122 -14.66 9.86 11.08
CA ASN A 122 -14.97 10.57 9.84
C ASN A 122 -13.88 10.33 8.78
N MET A 123 -14.14 10.72 7.53
CA MET A 123 -13.21 10.48 6.42
C MET A 123 -11.96 11.36 6.46
N GLU A 124 -12.02 12.51 7.12
CA GLU A 124 -10.87 13.40 7.33
C GLU A 124 -9.88 12.78 8.31
N ASP A 125 -10.39 12.26 9.44
CA ASP A 125 -9.56 11.57 10.43
C ASP A 125 -8.84 10.38 9.81
N ILE A 126 -9.57 9.54 9.06
CA ILE A 126 -8.99 8.37 8.38
C ILE A 126 -7.93 8.80 7.38
N SER A 127 -8.21 9.82 6.56
CA SER A 127 -7.26 10.39 5.60
C SER A 127 -5.95 10.80 6.26
N THR A 128 -6.05 11.52 7.38
CA THR A 128 -4.90 11.99 8.16
C THR A 128 -4.14 10.84 8.81
N MET A 129 -4.85 9.89 9.43
CA MET A 129 -4.25 8.72 10.09
C MET A 129 -3.38 7.89 9.14
N VAL A 130 -3.81 7.73 7.90
CA VAL A 130 -3.06 6.93 6.91
C VAL A 130 -2.02 7.75 6.12
N GLY A 131 -1.88 9.05 6.42
CA GLY A 131 -0.79 9.89 5.92
C GLY A 131 -1.09 10.69 4.65
N PHE A 132 -2.35 10.93 4.29
CA PHE A 132 -2.66 11.86 3.22
C PHE A 132 -2.62 13.31 3.71
N ALA A 133 -2.12 14.21 2.87
CA ALA A 133 -2.05 15.63 3.17
C ALA A 133 -3.42 16.31 3.21
N ASN A 134 -4.40 15.79 2.45
CA ASN A 134 -5.75 16.30 2.38
C ASN A 134 -6.74 15.22 1.91
N ARG A 135 -8.02 15.47 2.19
CA ARG A 135 -9.12 14.57 1.85
C ARG A 135 -9.28 14.33 0.34
N GLN A 136 -9.02 15.34 -0.49
CA GLN A 136 -9.17 15.22 -1.94
C GLN A 136 -8.19 14.21 -2.51
N SER A 137 -6.92 14.27 -2.13
CA SER A 137 -5.88 13.32 -2.53
C SER A 137 -6.19 11.89 -2.06
N PHE A 138 -6.77 11.75 -0.86
CA PHE A 138 -7.25 10.48 -0.33
C PHE A 138 -8.35 9.90 -1.20
N TYR A 139 -9.43 10.66 -1.46
CA TYR A 139 -10.56 10.22 -2.26
C TYR A 139 -10.14 9.84 -3.69
N ALA A 140 -9.33 10.68 -4.35
CA ALA A 140 -8.82 10.41 -5.69
C ALA A 140 -7.99 9.13 -5.75
N SER A 141 -7.11 8.93 -4.77
CA SER A 141 -6.27 7.72 -4.68
C SER A 141 -7.09 6.48 -4.36
N PHE A 142 -8.07 6.59 -3.47
CA PHE A 142 -8.95 5.50 -3.08
C PHE A 142 -9.80 5.04 -4.26
N TYR A 143 -10.44 5.99 -4.97
CA TYR A 143 -11.25 5.70 -6.15
C TYR A 143 -10.42 5.06 -7.27
N ARG A 144 -9.23 5.58 -7.53
CA ARG A 144 -8.33 5.04 -8.56
C ARG A 144 -7.92 3.59 -8.28
N ILE A 145 -7.77 3.22 -7.00
CA ILE A 145 -7.32 1.86 -6.61
C ILE A 145 -8.50 0.89 -6.50
N ASN A 146 -9.66 1.35 -6.00
CA ASN A 146 -10.79 0.47 -5.65
C ASN A 146 -12.00 0.59 -6.57
N GLY A 147 -12.03 1.58 -7.48
CA GLY A 147 -13.19 1.84 -8.35
C GLY A 147 -14.44 2.36 -7.62
N MET A 148 -14.32 2.70 -6.34
CA MET A 148 -15.41 3.25 -5.53
C MET A 148 -14.88 4.25 -4.51
N THR A 149 -15.76 5.07 -3.94
CA THR A 149 -15.39 6.04 -2.91
C THR A 149 -15.15 5.36 -1.55
N PRO A 150 -14.38 5.98 -0.63
CA PRO A 150 -14.21 5.47 0.74
C PRO A 150 -15.53 5.28 1.48
N ARG A 151 -16.52 6.15 1.24
CA ARG A 151 -17.84 6.08 1.86
C ARG A 151 -18.62 4.87 1.36
N GLU A 152 -18.65 4.62 0.06
CA GLU A 152 -19.28 3.44 -0.53
C GLU A 152 -18.63 2.16 -0.03
N TYR A 153 -17.31 2.14 0.05
CA TYR A 153 -16.57 1.00 0.58
C TYR A 153 -16.94 0.72 2.03
N LYS A 154 -16.98 1.74 2.90
CA LYS A 154 -17.38 1.62 4.32
C LYS A 154 -18.79 1.03 4.45
N LEU A 155 -19.75 1.56 3.69
CA LEU A 155 -21.13 1.06 3.69
C LEU A 155 -21.21 -0.41 3.25
N LYS A 156 -20.48 -0.78 2.19
CA LYS A 156 -20.44 -2.16 1.70
C LYS A 156 -19.80 -3.11 2.72
N ALA A 157 -18.67 -2.71 3.31
CA ALA A 157 -17.91 -3.54 4.25
C ALA A 157 -18.64 -3.77 5.59
N LEU A 158 -19.42 -2.79 6.04
CA LEU A 158 -20.15 -2.86 7.32
C LEU A 158 -21.58 -3.39 7.18
N ARG A 159 -22.08 -3.66 5.96
CA ARG A 159 -23.38 -4.32 5.78
C ARG A 159 -23.35 -5.68 6.46
N PRO A 160 -24.38 -6.04 7.27
CA PRO A 160 -24.51 -7.39 7.77
C PRO A 160 -24.62 -8.33 6.56
N LYS A 161 -23.82 -9.40 6.54
CA LYS A 161 -24.04 -10.49 5.60
C LYS A 161 -25.39 -11.10 5.96
N ASN A 162 -26.44 -10.81 5.19
CA ASN A 162 -27.70 -11.54 5.31
C ASN A 162 -27.36 -13.02 5.15
N LYS A 163 -27.78 -13.82 6.15
CA LYS A 163 -27.83 -15.27 5.98
C LYS A 163 -28.62 -15.50 4.70
N GLU A 164 -28.03 -16.21 3.75
CA GLU A 164 -28.76 -16.77 2.63
C GLU A 164 -29.95 -17.53 3.25
N VAL A 165 -31.16 -17.07 2.98
CA VAL A 165 -32.35 -17.82 3.26
C VAL A 165 -32.25 -19.01 2.33
N VAL A 166 -31.88 -20.15 2.87
CA VAL A 166 -32.05 -21.46 2.20
C VAL A 166 -33.54 -21.69 2.22
N ASP A 167 -34.24 -21.30 1.16
CA ASP A 167 -35.57 -21.79 0.87
C ASP A 167 -35.46 -23.29 0.63
N VAL A 168 -35.66 -24.04 1.69
CA VAL A 168 -35.97 -25.45 1.59
C VAL A 168 -37.42 -25.51 1.11
N GLU A 169 -37.61 -25.58 -0.19
CA GLU A 169 -38.85 -26.07 -0.76
C GLU A 169 -39.08 -27.52 -0.27
N MET A 170 -39.93 -27.64 0.73
CA MET A 170 -40.57 -28.90 1.02
C MET A 170 -41.62 -29.18 -0.04
N ARG A 171 -41.36 -30.17 -0.86
CA ARG A 171 -42.41 -31.02 -1.46
C ARG A 171 -41.97 -32.47 -1.47
#